data_6a24413c2ca1d76c866b9f529009edcb
#
_entry.id   6a24413c2ca1d76c866b9f529009edcb
#
_cell.length_a   1.000
_cell.length_b   1.000
_cell.length_c   1.000
_cell.angle_alpha   90.00
_cell.angle_beta   90.00
_cell.angle_gamma   90.00
#
_symmetry.space_group_name_H-M   'P 1'
#
loop_
_entity.id
_entity.type
_entity.pdbx_description
1 polymer ?
#
loop_
_entity_poly.entity_id
_entity_poly.type
_entity_poly.pdbx_seq_one_letter_code
_entity_poly.pdbx_strand_id
1 'polypeptide(L)'
;MSKDRQQIEGWILAGAGRLIARAANARDLDPGSLAPRLRASVEKYVLKDNPEPGSATIDKFIDCLHADDLCLVIACERGDQDAWSDLFEGYGATVRSAARTASSNEAMADDVAQSIWADLHGLKLREDGKPAGKLAYYSGAGSLGGWLRAVVGQLAIDQHRRQSRLVQTEEDSDLERLAHDASGESDGPGAFHSAPGPEESLAREMASADVEKALGRAFAELEDEDRLLTKLYYFDGLRLREAGAVLGVHEATASRRLTRIHGQVRERVEAILMKEHGWTKIEATRSLAEVAAHLQTEVEPMLAGKAGRSLHGSPAGG
;
A
#
# COMPACT_ATOMS: atom_id res chain seq x y z
N MET A 1 18.42 -32.42 -1.55
CA MET A 1 17.16 -31.63 -1.68
C MET A 1 16.03 -32.61 -1.88
N SER A 2 14.92 -32.48 -1.12
CA SER A 2 13.71 -33.31 -1.33
C SER A 2 13.16 -33.10 -2.74
N LYS A 3 12.57 -34.16 -3.33
CA LYS A 3 11.98 -34.15 -4.67
C LYS A 3 10.93 -33.03 -4.83
N ASP A 4 10.20 -32.78 -3.75
CA ASP A 4 9.17 -31.73 -3.68
C ASP A 4 9.77 -30.32 -3.77
N ARG A 5 10.91 -30.10 -3.14
CA ARG A 5 11.62 -28.80 -3.18
C ARG A 5 12.12 -28.47 -4.58
N GLN A 6 12.59 -29.47 -5.31
CA GLN A 6 13.04 -29.30 -6.70
C GLN A 6 11.86 -28.98 -7.65
N GLN A 7 10.69 -29.56 -7.36
CA GLN A 7 9.47 -29.30 -8.12
C GLN A 7 8.94 -27.88 -7.89
N ILE A 8 8.93 -27.41 -6.63
CA ILE A 8 8.57 -26.03 -6.27
C ILE A 8 9.49 -25.02 -6.96
N GLU A 9 10.80 -25.28 -7.00
CA GLU A 9 11.76 -24.44 -7.73
C GLU A 9 11.44 -24.32 -9.22
N GLY A 10 11.02 -25.43 -9.85
CA GLY A 10 10.58 -25.42 -11.25
C GLY A 10 9.35 -24.53 -11.47
N TRP A 11 8.38 -24.57 -10.57
CA TRP A 11 7.18 -23.72 -10.65
C TRP A 11 7.51 -22.24 -10.42
N ILE A 12 8.40 -21.93 -9.47
CA ILE A 12 8.86 -20.56 -9.21
C ILE A 12 9.56 -20.00 -10.45
N LEU A 13 10.45 -20.78 -11.08
CA LEU A 13 11.17 -20.34 -12.28
C LEU A 13 10.23 -20.11 -13.47
N ALA A 14 9.26 -21.01 -13.67
CA ALA A 14 8.21 -20.83 -14.68
C ALA A 14 7.35 -19.59 -14.39
N GLY A 15 6.98 -19.38 -13.13
CA GLY A 15 6.27 -18.20 -12.67
C GLY A 15 7.06 -16.90 -12.89
N ALA A 16 8.37 -16.91 -12.65
CA ALA A 16 9.26 -15.78 -12.94
C ALA A 16 9.22 -15.40 -14.43
N GLY A 17 9.25 -16.41 -15.33
CA GLY A 17 9.10 -16.17 -16.77
C GLY A 17 7.78 -15.51 -17.14
N ARG A 18 6.66 -15.96 -16.56
CA ARG A 18 5.34 -15.35 -16.77
C ARG A 18 5.28 -13.92 -16.22
N LEU A 19 5.88 -13.68 -15.06
CA LEU A 19 5.93 -12.35 -14.46
C LEU A 19 6.68 -11.37 -15.36
N ILE A 20 7.85 -11.74 -15.87
CA ILE A 20 8.63 -10.94 -16.84
C ILE A 20 7.80 -10.67 -18.10
N ALA A 21 7.14 -11.68 -18.65
CA ALA A 21 6.36 -11.55 -19.88
C ALA A 21 5.18 -10.58 -19.77
N ARG A 22 4.64 -10.35 -18.57
CA ARG A 22 3.54 -9.41 -18.32
C ARG A 22 4.00 -8.03 -17.84
N ALA A 23 5.27 -7.87 -17.46
CA ALA A 23 5.82 -6.58 -17.10
C ALA A 23 5.90 -5.66 -18.34
N ALA A 24 5.48 -4.41 -18.19
CA ALA A 24 5.59 -3.41 -19.26
C ALA A 24 7.06 -3.06 -19.54
N ASN A 25 7.92 -3.10 -18.52
CA ASN A 25 9.36 -2.93 -18.64
C ASN A 25 10.09 -3.99 -17.79
N ALA A 26 10.54 -5.06 -18.44
CA ALA A 26 11.26 -6.15 -17.80
C ALA A 26 12.73 -5.84 -17.46
N ARG A 27 13.29 -4.71 -17.96
CA ARG A 27 14.66 -4.22 -17.67
C ARG A 27 15.75 -5.26 -17.90
N ASP A 28 15.63 -6.02 -18.99
CA ASP A 28 16.54 -7.09 -19.39
C ASP A 28 16.78 -8.16 -18.28
N LEU A 29 15.81 -8.31 -17.38
CA LEU A 29 15.85 -9.33 -16.34
C LEU A 29 15.48 -10.70 -16.91
N ASP A 30 16.20 -11.72 -16.50
CA ASP A 30 15.89 -13.12 -16.77
C ASP A 30 15.15 -13.77 -15.58
N PRO A 31 14.47 -14.92 -15.80
CA PRO A 31 13.75 -15.62 -14.73
C PRO A 31 14.62 -15.98 -13.53
N GLY A 32 15.90 -16.27 -13.75
CA GLY A 32 16.85 -16.61 -12.68
C GLY A 32 17.13 -15.43 -11.75
N SER A 33 17.05 -14.21 -12.27
CA SER A 33 17.21 -12.97 -11.49
C SER A 33 16.05 -12.73 -10.54
N LEU A 34 14.82 -13.11 -10.90
CA LEU A 34 13.62 -12.96 -10.08
C LEU A 34 13.41 -14.13 -9.12
N ALA A 35 13.86 -15.33 -9.49
CA ALA A 35 13.59 -16.55 -8.74
C ALA A 35 13.93 -16.48 -7.24
N PRO A 36 15.07 -15.90 -6.79
CA PRO A 36 15.38 -15.79 -5.36
C PRO A 36 14.33 -14.95 -4.59
N ARG A 37 13.88 -13.84 -5.18
CA ARG A 37 12.85 -12.97 -4.57
C ARG A 37 11.49 -13.66 -4.53
N LEU A 38 11.08 -14.30 -5.63
CA LEU A 38 9.84 -15.06 -5.69
C LEU A 38 9.83 -16.23 -4.71
N ARG A 39 10.98 -16.92 -4.55
CA ARG A 39 11.13 -17.98 -3.55
C ARG A 39 10.87 -17.44 -2.14
N ALA A 40 11.52 -16.36 -1.75
CA ALA A 40 11.32 -15.75 -0.44
C ALA A 40 9.85 -15.34 -0.22
N SER A 41 9.20 -14.80 -1.26
CA SER A 41 7.78 -14.43 -1.21
C SER A 41 6.87 -15.67 -1.11
N VAL A 42 7.12 -16.72 -1.88
CA VAL A 42 6.36 -17.98 -1.81
C VAL A 42 6.55 -18.66 -0.45
N GLU A 43 7.77 -18.72 0.07
CA GLU A 43 8.05 -19.25 1.42
C GLU A 43 7.26 -18.49 2.48
N LYS A 44 7.24 -17.17 2.41
CA LYS A 44 6.58 -16.29 3.38
C LYS A 44 5.06 -16.37 3.34
N TYR A 45 4.46 -16.43 2.14
CA TYR A 45 3.01 -16.25 1.97
C TYR A 45 2.23 -17.50 1.57
N VAL A 46 2.92 -18.53 1.06
CA VAL A 46 2.28 -19.76 0.60
C VAL A 46 2.69 -20.96 1.44
N LEU A 47 4.02 -21.22 1.56
CA LEU A 47 4.51 -22.43 2.22
C LEU A 47 4.32 -22.43 3.72
N LYS A 48 4.18 -21.27 4.34
CA LYS A 48 3.91 -21.16 5.76
C LYS A 48 2.58 -21.81 6.14
N ASP A 49 1.52 -21.47 5.41
CA ASP A 49 0.17 -21.93 5.70
C ASP A 49 -0.15 -23.25 4.99
N ASN A 50 0.57 -23.57 3.90
CA ASN A 50 0.45 -24.80 3.14
C ASN A 50 1.85 -25.30 2.73
N PRO A 51 2.48 -26.17 3.52
CA PRO A 51 3.82 -26.69 3.27
C PRO A 51 3.98 -27.48 1.96
N GLU A 52 2.90 -28.07 1.44
CA GLU A 52 2.86 -28.87 0.21
C GLU A 52 1.81 -28.31 -0.78
N PRO A 53 2.03 -27.10 -1.32
CA PRO A 53 1.09 -26.50 -2.24
C PRO A 53 1.14 -27.18 -3.60
N GLY A 54 -0.01 -27.25 -4.26
CA GLY A 54 -0.04 -27.59 -5.69
C GLY A 54 0.49 -26.43 -6.56
N SER A 55 0.91 -26.74 -7.81
CA SER A 55 1.38 -25.72 -8.76
C SER A 55 0.39 -24.56 -8.92
N ALA A 56 -0.91 -24.85 -9.01
CA ALA A 56 -1.96 -23.84 -9.17
C ALA A 56 -1.97 -22.79 -8.06
N THR A 57 -1.65 -23.16 -6.81
CA THR A 57 -1.57 -22.22 -5.69
C THR A 57 -0.40 -21.27 -5.82
N ILE A 58 0.78 -21.80 -6.19
CA ILE A 58 1.99 -21.01 -6.43
C ILE A 58 1.79 -20.09 -7.65
N ASP A 59 1.24 -20.63 -8.74
CA ASP A 59 0.98 -19.88 -9.96
C ASP A 59 0.04 -18.71 -9.69
N LYS A 60 -1.09 -18.97 -9.01
CA LYS A 60 -2.04 -17.92 -8.63
C LYS A 60 -1.41 -16.84 -7.76
N PHE A 61 -0.57 -17.21 -6.79
CA PHE A 61 0.15 -16.25 -5.95
C PHE A 61 1.08 -15.38 -6.78
N ILE A 62 1.95 -15.98 -7.61
CA ILE A 62 2.90 -15.25 -8.47
C ILE A 62 2.17 -14.34 -9.46
N ASP A 63 1.04 -14.80 -9.99
CA ASP A 63 0.24 -14.03 -10.94
C ASP A 63 -0.45 -12.82 -10.28
N CYS A 64 -0.60 -12.80 -8.96
CA CYS A 64 -1.09 -11.62 -8.20
C CYS A 64 0.01 -10.60 -7.88
N LEU A 65 1.31 -10.92 -8.01
CA LEU A 65 2.39 -10.01 -7.67
C LEU A 65 2.49 -8.82 -8.65
N HIS A 66 3.02 -7.71 -8.17
CA HIS A 66 3.25 -6.48 -8.93
C HIS A 66 4.49 -6.62 -9.82
N ALA A 67 4.30 -7.00 -11.08
CA ALA A 67 5.38 -7.36 -12.00
C ALA A 67 6.33 -6.20 -12.28
N ASP A 68 5.79 -5.02 -12.65
CA ASP A 68 6.59 -3.83 -12.97
C ASP A 68 7.39 -3.35 -11.77
N ASP A 69 6.76 -3.33 -10.59
CA ASP A 69 7.41 -2.92 -9.34
C ASP A 69 8.55 -3.86 -8.96
N LEU A 70 8.34 -5.18 -9.10
CA LEU A 70 9.39 -6.17 -8.84
C LEU A 70 10.54 -6.06 -9.82
N CYS A 71 10.27 -5.88 -11.11
CA CYS A 71 11.31 -5.68 -12.11
C CYS A 71 12.11 -4.42 -11.83
N LEU A 72 11.45 -3.31 -11.48
CA LEU A 72 12.09 -2.05 -11.12
C LEU A 72 13.01 -2.23 -9.90
N VAL A 73 12.50 -2.82 -8.81
CA VAL A 73 13.25 -3.00 -7.56
C VAL A 73 14.46 -3.91 -7.75
N ILE A 74 14.30 -5.04 -8.48
CA ILE A 74 15.41 -5.98 -8.73
C ILE A 74 16.47 -5.37 -9.64
N ALA A 75 16.08 -4.56 -10.63
CA ALA A 75 17.04 -3.81 -11.46
C ALA A 75 17.82 -2.79 -10.63
N CYS A 76 17.16 -2.04 -9.74
CA CYS A 76 17.84 -1.13 -8.79
C CYS A 76 18.87 -1.88 -7.94
N GLU A 77 18.54 -3.04 -7.38
CA GLU A 77 19.46 -3.86 -6.58
C GLU A 77 20.66 -4.39 -7.37
N ARG A 78 20.50 -4.55 -8.67
CA ARG A 78 21.60 -4.93 -9.59
C ARG A 78 22.49 -3.76 -9.98
N GLY A 79 22.16 -2.55 -9.54
CA GLY A 79 22.92 -1.33 -9.82
C GLY A 79 22.57 -0.64 -11.12
N ASP A 80 21.40 -0.94 -11.71
CA ASP A 80 20.89 -0.28 -12.90
C ASP A 80 20.56 1.19 -12.57
N GLN A 81 21.30 2.13 -13.17
CA GLN A 81 21.16 3.56 -12.92
C GLN A 81 19.87 4.13 -13.50
N ASP A 82 19.40 3.60 -14.62
CA ASP A 82 18.14 4.03 -15.24
C ASP A 82 16.97 3.58 -14.37
N ALA A 83 17.05 2.39 -13.77
CA ALA A 83 16.05 1.92 -12.81
C ALA A 83 16.01 2.80 -11.55
N TRP A 84 17.15 3.25 -11.04
CA TRP A 84 17.21 4.18 -9.91
C TRP A 84 16.63 5.55 -10.27
N SER A 85 16.88 6.06 -11.46
CA SER A 85 16.28 7.31 -11.96
C SER A 85 14.76 7.20 -12.04
N ASP A 86 14.27 6.11 -12.62
CA ASP A 86 12.82 5.85 -12.73
C ASP A 86 12.16 5.68 -11.35
N LEU A 87 12.83 5.01 -10.40
CA LEU A 87 12.35 4.87 -9.03
C LEU A 87 12.24 6.25 -8.35
N PHE A 88 13.27 7.08 -8.49
CA PHE A 88 13.29 8.41 -7.88
C PHE A 88 12.25 9.34 -8.51
N GLU A 89 12.14 9.36 -9.84
CA GLU A 89 11.17 10.19 -10.56
C GLU A 89 9.72 9.72 -10.30
N GLY A 90 9.49 8.42 -10.37
CA GLY A 90 8.16 7.84 -10.21
C GLY A 90 7.61 7.93 -8.79
N TYR A 91 8.48 7.79 -7.78
CA TYR A 91 8.04 7.68 -6.38
C TYR A 91 8.53 8.83 -5.47
N GLY A 92 9.31 9.78 -5.98
CA GLY A 92 9.79 10.91 -5.19
C GLY A 92 8.66 11.75 -4.59
N ALA A 93 7.56 11.95 -5.31
CA ALA A 93 6.38 12.63 -4.78
C ALA A 93 5.70 11.84 -3.65
N THR A 94 5.58 10.53 -3.83
CA THR A 94 5.03 9.60 -2.82
C THR A 94 5.85 9.65 -1.53
N VAL A 95 7.18 9.58 -1.64
CA VAL A 95 8.09 9.66 -0.50
C VAL A 95 7.95 11.00 0.24
N ARG A 96 7.96 12.14 -0.47
CA ARG A 96 7.77 13.47 0.16
C ARG A 96 6.42 13.61 0.84
N SER A 97 5.33 13.13 0.20
CA SER A 97 3.99 13.16 0.79
C SER A 97 3.92 12.33 2.07
N ALA A 98 4.47 11.11 2.05
CA ALA A 98 4.53 10.23 3.21
C ALA A 98 5.36 10.83 4.35
N ALA A 99 6.51 11.43 4.04
CA ALA A 99 7.37 12.08 5.02
C ALA A 99 6.66 13.25 5.72
N ARG A 100 5.95 14.10 4.96
CA ARG A 100 5.13 15.19 5.54
C ARG A 100 4.00 14.68 6.43
N THR A 101 3.34 13.60 6.03
CA THR A 101 2.27 13.01 6.82
C THR A 101 2.77 12.41 8.13
N ALA A 102 3.98 11.83 8.13
CA ALA A 102 4.55 11.11 9.26
C ALA A 102 5.40 11.99 10.18
N SER A 103 5.75 13.20 9.78
CA SER A 103 6.64 14.12 10.53
C SER A 103 5.89 15.25 11.20
N SER A 104 6.43 15.74 12.32
CA SER A 104 5.82 16.83 13.11
C SER A 104 6.08 18.21 12.52
N ASN A 105 7.08 18.38 11.67
CA ASN A 105 7.44 19.64 11.02
C ASN A 105 8.12 19.39 9.66
N GLU A 106 8.24 20.46 8.86
CA GLU A 106 8.77 20.42 7.49
C GLU A 106 10.25 19.99 7.46
N ALA A 107 11.07 20.49 8.38
CA ALA A 107 12.50 20.15 8.43
C ALA A 107 12.70 18.64 8.65
N MET A 108 11.95 18.06 9.58
CA MET A 108 11.98 16.61 9.83
C MET A 108 11.45 15.83 8.62
N ALA A 109 10.44 16.34 7.94
CA ALA A 109 9.92 15.72 6.72
C ALA A 109 10.97 15.69 5.60
N ASP A 110 11.70 16.78 5.41
CA ASP A 110 12.77 16.87 4.43
C ASP A 110 13.93 15.93 4.76
N ASP A 111 14.33 15.85 6.02
CA ASP A 111 15.37 14.91 6.48
C ASP A 111 14.98 13.45 6.23
N VAL A 112 13.74 13.07 6.56
CA VAL A 112 13.20 11.72 6.30
C VAL A 112 13.17 11.45 4.79
N ALA A 113 12.65 12.39 4.00
CA ALA A 113 12.55 12.23 2.54
C ALA A 113 13.91 12.13 1.84
N GLN A 114 14.97 12.71 2.39
CA GLN A 114 16.32 12.58 1.88
C GLN A 114 17.00 11.29 2.33
N SER A 115 16.86 10.92 3.60
CA SER A 115 17.56 9.77 4.18
C SER A 115 17.05 8.44 3.66
N ILE A 116 15.77 8.34 3.27
CA ILE A 116 15.17 7.09 2.79
C ILE A 116 15.91 6.49 1.60
N TRP A 117 16.41 7.32 0.68
CA TRP A 117 17.10 6.83 -0.53
C TRP A 117 18.41 6.11 -0.20
N ALA A 118 19.13 6.60 0.80
CA ALA A 118 20.33 5.92 1.32
C ALA A 118 19.99 4.58 1.98
N ASP A 119 18.88 4.51 2.72
CA ASP A 119 18.39 3.27 3.33
C ASP A 119 17.89 2.27 2.29
N LEU A 120 17.23 2.74 1.22
CA LEU A 120 16.78 1.89 0.12
C LEU A 120 17.96 1.30 -0.63
N HIS A 121 19.00 2.10 -0.90
CA HIS A 121 20.21 1.65 -1.59
C HIS A 121 21.06 0.72 -0.73
N GLY A 122 21.12 0.98 0.57
CA GLY A 122 21.96 0.25 1.53
C GLY A 122 23.40 0.71 1.55
N LEU A 123 23.75 1.48 2.57
CA LEU A 123 25.13 1.92 2.80
C LEU A 123 26.01 0.83 3.43
N LYS A 124 25.38 -0.20 4.03
CA LYS A 124 26.08 -1.36 4.62
C LYS A 124 26.14 -2.50 3.62
N LEU A 125 27.30 -3.14 3.52
CA LEU A 125 27.46 -4.36 2.75
C LEU A 125 27.05 -5.57 3.62
N ARG A 126 26.38 -6.55 2.99
CA ARG A 126 26.15 -7.88 3.56
C ARG A 126 27.43 -8.69 3.56
N GLU A 127 27.43 -9.84 4.22
CA GLU A 127 28.56 -10.78 4.22
C GLU A 127 28.95 -11.25 2.81
N ASP A 128 27.98 -11.26 1.87
CA ASP A 128 28.17 -11.59 0.45
C ASP A 128 28.70 -10.40 -0.38
N GLY A 129 29.02 -9.26 0.25
CA GLY A 129 29.52 -8.05 -0.41
C GLY A 129 28.47 -7.20 -1.13
N LYS A 130 27.18 -7.56 -1.05
CA LYS A 130 26.10 -6.80 -1.67
C LYS A 130 25.55 -5.73 -0.72
N PRO A 131 25.04 -4.60 -1.25
CA PRO A 131 24.36 -3.61 -0.42
C PRO A 131 23.19 -4.21 0.36
N ALA A 132 23.11 -3.90 1.66
CA ALA A 132 22.01 -4.31 2.53
C ALA A 132 20.85 -3.29 2.48
N GLY A 133 20.38 -2.97 1.28
CA GLY A 133 19.31 -1.99 1.08
C GLY A 133 17.93 -2.52 1.47
N LYS A 134 17.06 -1.61 1.91
CA LYS A 134 15.67 -1.97 2.27
C LYS A 134 14.87 -2.49 1.08
N LEU A 135 15.23 -2.16 -0.17
CA LEU A 135 14.60 -2.72 -1.37
C LEU A 135 14.58 -4.25 -1.38
N ALA A 136 15.58 -4.89 -0.74
CA ALA A 136 15.65 -6.35 -0.59
C ALA A 136 14.44 -6.97 0.13
N TYR A 137 13.69 -6.19 0.89
CA TYR A 137 12.52 -6.67 1.65
C TYR A 137 11.19 -6.50 0.91
N TYR A 138 11.17 -5.81 -0.22
CA TYR A 138 9.95 -5.68 -1.02
C TYR A 138 9.58 -7.01 -1.67
N SER A 139 8.42 -7.56 -1.35
CA SER A 139 7.97 -8.90 -1.79
C SER A 139 7.19 -8.89 -3.10
N GLY A 140 6.68 -7.74 -3.53
CA GLY A 140 5.77 -7.62 -4.67
C GLY A 140 4.31 -7.95 -4.36
N ALA A 141 3.95 -8.31 -3.12
CA ALA A 141 2.57 -8.65 -2.76
C ALA A 141 1.63 -7.43 -2.66
N GLY A 142 2.18 -6.23 -2.53
CA GLY A 142 1.45 -4.96 -2.58
C GLY A 142 2.15 -3.97 -3.50
N SER A 143 1.55 -2.79 -3.74
CA SER A 143 2.16 -1.75 -4.57
C SER A 143 3.46 -1.23 -3.95
N LEU A 144 4.45 -0.90 -4.78
CA LEU A 144 5.70 -0.31 -4.32
C LEU A 144 5.48 1.04 -3.64
N GLY A 145 4.55 1.84 -4.13
CA GLY A 145 4.18 3.12 -3.50
C GLY A 145 3.62 2.94 -2.09
N GLY A 146 2.73 1.96 -1.90
CA GLY A 146 2.20 1.61 -0.58
C GLY A 146 3.29 1.14 0.39
N TRP A 147 4.18 0.27 -0.09
CA TRP A 147 5.32 -0.20 0.69
C TRP A 147 6.28 0.94 1.06
N LEU A 148 6.60 1.85 0.11
CA LEU A 148 7.43 3.01 0.38
C LEU A 148 6.82 3.93 1.44
N ARG A 149 5.50 4.18 1.41
CA ARG A 149 4.80 4.97 2.44
C ARG A 149 4.99 4.36 3.83
N ALA A 150 4.86 3.05 3.95
CA ALA A 150 5.07 2.36 5.22
C ALA A 150 6.52 2.44 5.71
N VAL A 151 7.49 2.24 4.82
CA VAL A 151 8.92 2.35 5.16
C VAL A 151 9.29 3.77 5.59
N VAL A 152 8.78 4.79 4.91
CA VAL A 152 8.97 6.21 5.28
C VAL A 152 8.32 6.50 6.63
N GLY A 153 7.10 6.01 6.87
CA GLY A 153 6.42 6.15 8.16
C GLY A 153 7.22 5.55 9.32
N GLN A 154 7.75 4.34 9.13
CA GLN A 154 8.60 3.69 10.12
C GLN A 154 9.89 4.48 10.38
N LEU A 155 10.54 4.98 9.32
CA LEU A 155 11.74 5.80 9.45
C LEU A 155 11.49 7.09 10.24
N ALA A 156 10.35 7.76 9.99
CA ALA A 156 9.96 8.96 10.73
C ALA A 156 9.75 8.67 12.23
N ILE A 157 9.10 7.56 12.58
CA ILE A 157 8.91 7.12 13.96
C ILE A 157 10.27 6.86 14.62
N ASP A 158 11.19 6.18 13.94
CA ASP A 158 12.50 5.85 14.47
C ASP A 158 13.36 7.12 14.68
N GLN A 159 13.30 8.08 13.77
CA GLN A 159 13.98 9.38 13.94
C GLN A 159 13.39 10.17 15.11
N HIS A 160 12.06 10.22 15.24
CA HIS A 160 11.41 10.90 16.36
C HIS A 160 11.81 10.28 17.71
N ARG A 161 11.84 8.95 17.80
CA ARG A 161 12.30 8.24 19.02
C ARG A 161 13.76 8.55 19.36
N ARG A 162 14.64 8.62 18.35
CA ARG A 162 16.06 8.99 18.57
C ARG A 162 16.19 10.42 19.08
N GLN A 163 15.50 11.37 18.46
CA GLN A 163 15.52 12.76 18.91
C GLN A 163 14.97 12.94 20.34
N SER A 164 13.85 12.29 20.66
CA SER A 164 13.27 12.34 22.02
C SER A 164 14.23 11.79 23.09
N ARG A 165 14.99 10.72 22.77
CA ARG A 165 16.00 10.19 23.68
C ARG A 165 17.18 11.16 23.87
N LEU A 166 17.64 11.84 22.82
CA LEU A 166 18.72 12.83 22.91
C LEU A 166 18.31 14.02 23.79
N VAL A 167 17.10 14.53 23.66
CA VAL A 167 16.59 15.61 24.50
C VAL A 167 16.49 15.18 25.96
N GLN A 168 16.02 13.98 26.26
CA GLN A 168 15.96 13.45 27.63
C GLN A 168 17.35 13.22 28.24
N THR A 169 18.36 12.91 27.42
CA THR A 169 19.75 12.68 27.90
C THR A 169 20.48 14.00 28.23
N GLU A 170 20.07 15.12 27.64
CA GLU A 170 20.59 16.45 28.00
C GLU A 170 20.05 16.94 29.36
N GLU A 171 18.87 16.46 29.79
CA GLU A 171 18.26 16.79 31.09
C GLU A 171 18.66 15.84 32.22
N ASP A 172 19.02 14.57 31.90
CA ASP A 172 19.41 13.55 32.88
C ASP A 172 20.83 13.04 32.60
N SER A 173 21.78 13.35 33.50
CA SER A 173 23.18 12.93 33.41
C SER A 173 23.41 11.45 33.82
N ASP A 174 22.75 10.51 33.20
CA ASP A 174 22.94 9.06 33.41
C ASP A 174 23.36 8.35 32.11
N LEU A 175 24.55 8.71 31.61
CA LEU A 175 25.18 8.08 30.42
C LEU A 175 25.48 6.58 30.62
N GLU A 176 25.53 6.07 31.84
CA GLU A 176 25.83 4.65 32.11
C GLU A 176 24.64 3.70 31.88
N ARG A 177 23.39 4.18 31.98
CA ARG A 177 22.19 3.35 31.69
C ARG A 177 21.95 3.13 30.21
N LEU A 178 22.35 4.07 29.34
CA LEU A 178 22.15 3.99 27.91
C LEU A 178 23.07 3.00 27.19
N ALA A 179 24.22 2.64 27.80
CA ALA A 179 25.12 1.65 27.25
C ALA A 179 24.56 0.21 27.37
N HIS A 180 23.65 -0.04 28.31
CA HIS A 180 23.08 -1.38 28.53
C HIS A 180 21.82 -1.64 27.69
N ASP A 181 21.05 -0.60 27.34
CA ASP A 181 19.87 -0.74 26.49
C ASP A 181 20.17 -0.68 24.97
N ALA A 182 21.38 -0.25 24.61
CA ALA A 182 21.83 -0.25 23.21
C ALA A 182 22.17 -1.64 22.66
N SER A 183 22.15 -2.68 23.51
CA SER A 183 22.28 -4.09 23.11
C SER A 183 20.95 -4.81 22.88
N GLY A 184 19.82 -4.07 22.81
CA GLY A 184 18.55 -4.57 22.33
C GLY A 184 18.68 -4.96 20.87
N GLU A 185 18.75 -6.25 20.65
CA GLU A 185 18.93 -6.97 19.42
C GLU A 185 18.13 -6.34 18.26
N SER A 186 18.84 -5.61 17.42
CA SER A 186 18.47 -5.48 16.03
C SER A 186 18.55 -6.88 15.44
N ASP A 187 17.43 -7.56 15.29
CA ASP A 187 17.30 -8.81 14.55
C ASP A 187 18.08 -8.69 13.25
N GLY A 188 19.18 -9.44 13.19
CA GLY A 188 20.00 -9.53 12.00
C GLY A 188 19.20 -10.07 10.81
N PRO A 189 19.71 -9.97 9.58
CA PRO A 189 19.00 -10.30 8.33
C PRO A 189 18.72 -11.79 8.12
N GLY A 190 18.35 -12.52 9.16
CA GLY A 190 18.08 -13.96 9.16
C GLY A 190 16.71 -14.39 9.69
N ALA A 191 15.97 -13.53 10.37
CA ALA A 191 14.65 -13.87 10.86
C ALA A 191 13.57 -13.41 9.85
N PHE A 192 13.37 -14.17 8.80
CA PHE A 192 12.17 -14.05 7.99
C PHE A 192 10.97 -14.52 8.83
N HIS A 193 10.36 -13.58 9.55
CA HIS A 193 9.12 -13.87 10.26
C HIS A 193 8.02 -14.18 9.24
N SER A 194 7.36 -15.25 9.49
CA SER A 194 6.32 -15.88 8.67
C SER A 194 4.98 -15.13 8.57
N ALA A 195 4.87 -13.90 9.02
CA ALA A 195 3.72 -13.02 8.81
C ALA A 195 4.04 -11.98 7.72
N PRO A 196 3.03 -11.31 7.11
CA PRO A 196 3.30 -10.11 6.32
C PRO A 196 4.26 -9.25 7.12
N GLY A 197 5.35 -8.74 6.49
CA GLY A 197 6.29 -7.89 7.22
C GLY A 197 5.52 -6.74 7.87
N PRO A 198 5.99 -6.19 9.01
CA PRO A 198 5.29 -5.09 9.65
C PRO A 198 5.07 -3.92 8.67
N GLU A 199 6.01 -3.67 7.75
CA GLU A 199 5.87 -2.65 6.72
C GLU A 199 4.79 -2.98 5.69
N GLU A 200 4.61 -4.25 5.31
CA GLU A 200 3.59 -4.66 4.34
C GLU A 200 2.18 -4.66 4.95
N SER A 201 2.06 -5.04 6.20
CA SER A 201 0.80 -4.94 6.95
C SER A 201 0.41 -3.47 7.12
N LEU A 202 1.35 -2.64 7.54
CA LEU A 202 1.16 -1.20 7.68
C LEU A 202 0.85 -0.54 6.32
N ALA A 203 1.53 -0.93 5.24
CA ALA A 203 1.27 -0.41 3.90
C ALA A 203 -0.18 -0.71 3.46
N ARG A 204 -0.66 -1.91 3.75
CA ARG A 204 -2.05 -2.30 3.42
C ARG A 204 -3.07 -1.52 4.24
N GLU A 205 -2.84 -1.37 5.56
CA GLU A 205 -3.71 -0.59 6.43
C GLU A 205 -3.75 0.89 6.03
N MET A 206 -2.60 1.49 5.74
CA MET A 206 -2.51 2.88 5.27
C MET A 206 -3.22 3.05 3.92
N ALA A 207 -3.01 2.13 2.97
CA ALA A 207 -3.67 2.18 1.68
C ALA A 207 -5.19 2.07 1.81
N SER A 208 -5.68 1.17 2.66
CA SER A 208 -7.12 1.05 2.95
C SER A 208 -7.69 2.33 3.55
N ALA A 209 -7.02 2.92 4.54
CA ALA A 209 -7.45 4.16 5.18
C ALA A 209 -7.45 5.36 4.20
N ASP A 210 -6.48 5.45 3.30
CA ASP A 210 -6.42 6.50 2.28
C ASP A 210 -7.58 6.39 1.30
N VAL A 211 -7.85 5.17 0.80
CA VAL A 211 -8.97 4.90 -0.11
C VAL A 211 -10.31 5.18 0.57
N GLU A 212 -10.48 4.76 1.83
CA GLU A 212 -11.69 5.02 2.61
C GLU A 212 -11.97 6.52 2.77
N LYS A 213 -10.96 7.29 3.15
CA LYS A 213 -11.06 8.75 3.27
C LYS A 213 -11.38 9.42 1.93
N ALA A 214 -10.71 8.99 0.86
CA ALA A 214 -10.92 9.52 -0.47
C ALA A 214 -12.35 9.22 -0.98
N LEU A 215 -12.86 8.00 -0.76
CA LEU A 215 -14.22 7.61 -1.06
C LEU A 215 -15.24 8.43 -0.27
N GLY A 216 -15.06 8.55 1.05
CA GLY A 216 -15.95 9.34 1.91
C GLY A 216 -16.07 10.79 1.44
N ARG A 217 -14.95 11.40 1.01
CA ARG A 217 -14.96 12.76 0.45
C ARG A 217 -15.62 12.82 -0.93
N ALA A 218 -15.32 11.88 -1.81
CA ALA A 218 -15.92 11.83 -3.13
C ALA A 218 -17.44 11.70 -3.06
N PHE A 219 -17.97 10.88 -2.13
CA PHE A 219 -19.41 10.76 -1.88
C PHE A 219 -20.00 12.01 -1.24
N ALA A 220 -19.27 12.67 -0.33
CA ALA A 220 -19.75 13.92 0.30
C ALA A 220 -19.90 15.08 -0.70
N GLU A 221 -19.17 15.04 -1.80
CA GLU A 221 -19.23 16.03 -2.88
C GLU A 221 -20.30 15.74 -3.96
N LEU A 222 -20.94 14.56 -3.91
CA LEU A 222 -22.08 14.27 -4.80
C LEU A 222 -23.28 15.16 -4.46
N GLU A 223 -24.07 15.50 -5.47
CA GLU A 223 -25.38 16.12 -5.29
C GLU A 223 -26.30 15.22 -4.45
N ASP A 224 -27.22 15.83 -3.68
CA ASP A 224 -28.08 15.10 -2.74
C ASP A 224 -28.90 13.98 -3.41
N GLU A 225 -29.41 14.23 -4.61
CA GLU A 225 -30.16 13.22 -5.37
C GLU A 225 -29.28 12.07 -5.87
N ASP A 226 -28.03 12.34 -6.26
CA ASP A 226 -27.06 11.32 -6.70
C ASP A 226 -26.63 10.45 -5.52
N ARG A 227 -26.43 11.08 -4.36
CA ARG A 227 -26.12 10.38 -3.11
C ARG A 227 -27.29 9.52 -2.66
N LEU A 228 -28.52 10.03 -2.75
CA LEU A 228 -29.73 9.28 -2.44
C LEU A 228 -29.90 8.07 -3.38
N LEU A 229 -29.71 8.26 -4.70
CA LEU A 229 -29.79 7.15 -5.67
C LEU A 229 -28.77 6.04 -5.33
N THR A 230 -27.54 6.43 -5.00
CA THR A 230 -26.48 5.48 -4.63
C THR A 230 -26.85 4.71 -3.37
N LYS A 231 -27.38 5.41 -2.35
CA LYS A 231 -27.84 4.80 -1.12
C LYS A 231 -28.96 3.79 -1.36
N LEU A 232 -30.03 4.19 -2.04
CA LEU A 232 -31.17 3.34 -2.32
C LEU A 232 -30.79 2.06 -3.06
N TYR A 233 -29.87 2.18 -4.03
CA TYR A 233 -29.47 1.05 -4.88
C TYR A 233 -28.51 0.08 -4.17
N TYR A 234 -27.42 0.59 -3.52
CA TYR A 234 -26.38 -0.25 -2.96
C TYR A 234 -26.62 -0.70 -1.51
N PHE A 235 -27.34 0.10 -0.73
CA PHE A 235 -27.49 -0.16 0.70
C PHE A 235 -28.91 -0.58 1.09
N ASP A 236 -29.90 0.10 0.54
CA ASP A 236 -31.29 -0.26 0.80
C ASP A 236 -31.75 -1.44 -0.11
N GLY A 237 -30.87 -1.90 -1.04
CA GLY A 237 -31.13 -3.05 -1.91
C GLY A 237 -32.27 -2.87 -2.91
N LEU A 238 -32.69 -1.62 -3.18
CA LEU A 238 -33.76 -1.34 -4.10
C LEU A 238 -33.31 -1.61 -5.55
N ARG A 239 -34.22 -2.15 -6.36
CA ARG A 239 -33.99 -2.25 -7.79
C ARG A 239 -33.98 -0.87 -8.43
N LEU A 240 -33.26 -0.69 -9.55
CA LEU A 240 -33.20 0.60 -10.26
C LEU A 240 -34.54 1.23 -10.55
N ARG A 241 -35.57 0.42 -10.87
CA ARG A 241 -36.94 0.89 -11.09
C ARG A 241 -37.54 1.49 -9.83
N GLU A 242 -37.29 0.87 -8.66
CA GLU A 242 -37.80 1.31 -7.36
C GLU A 242 -37.09 2.58 -6.90
N ALA A 243 -35.75 2.59 -7.00
CA ALA A 243 -34.95 3.76 -6.70
C ALA A 243 -35.27 4.95 -7.63
N GLY A 244 -35.52 4.68 -8.92
CA GLY A 244 -35.97 5.67 -9.88
C GLY A 244 -37.37 6.24 -9.51
N ALA A 245 -38.27 5.39 -9.07
CA ALA A 245 -39.62 5.82 -8.64
C ALA A 245 -39.56 6.75 -7.42
N VAL A 246 -38.67 6.49 -6.45
CA VAL A 246 -38.44 7.37 -5.28
C VAL A 246 -37.93 8.75 -5.72
N LEU A 247 -37.09 8.81 -6.76
CA LEU A 247 -36.54 10.05 -7.32
C LEU A 247 -37.45 10.70 -8.41
N GLY A 248 -38.60 10.09 -8.72
CA GLY A 248 -39.49 10.59 -9.74
C GLY A 248 -38.95 10.44 -11.16
N VAL A 249 -38.03 9.52 -11.43
CA VAL A 249 -37.41 9.31 -12.74
C VAL A 249 -37.64 7.87 -13.24
N HIS A 250 -37.59 7.71 -14.57
CA HIS A 250 -37.70 6.39 -15.19
C HIS A 250 -36.41 5.54 -14.93
N GLU A 251 -36.56 4.22 -14.86
CA GLU A 251 -35.46 3.26 -14.62
C GLU A 251 -34.24 3.50 -15.53
N ALA A 252 -34.46 3.73 -16.83
CA ALA A 252 -33.36 4.00 -17.76
C ALA A 252 -32.61 5.32 -17.45
N THR A 253 -33.28 6.30 -16.85
CA THR A 253 -32.66 7.54 -16.37
C THR A 253 -31.84 7.29 -15.10
N ALA A 254 -32.40 6.53 -14.15
CA ALA A 254 -31.70 6.12 -12.94
C ALA A 254 -30.44 5.31 -13.27
N SER A 255 -30.50 4.38 -14.24
CA SER A 255 -29.34 3.58 -14.69
C SER A 255 -28.26 4.46 -15.31
N ARG A 256 -28.58 5.38 -16.21
CA ARG A 256 -27.61 6.32 -16.81
C ARG A 256 -26.98 7.24 -15.75
N ARG A 257 -27.80 7.68 -14.79
CA ARG A 257 -27.34 8.53 -13.68
C ARG A 257 -26.35 7.77 -12.80
N LEU A 258 -26.64 6.52 -12.44
CA LEU A 258 -25.76 5.66 -11.66
C LEU A 258 -24.42 5.42 -12.37
N THR A 259 -24.43 5.15 -13.68
CA THR A 259 -23.20 5.02 -14.47
C THR A 259 -22.36 6.30 -14.46
N ARG A 260 -23.00 7.47 -14.56
CA ARG A 260 -22.30 8.77 -14.44
C ARG A 260 -21.70 8.95 -13.06
N ILE A 261 -22.45 8.63 -11.99
CA ILE A 261 -21.98 8.72 -10.60
C ILE A 261 -20.73 7.86 -10.40
N HIS A 262 -20.70 6.62 -10.91
CA HIS A 262 -19.52 5.76 -10.82
C HIS A 262 -18.28 6.41 -11.45
N GLY A 263 -18.44 6.99 -12.65
CA GLY A 263 -17.35 7.71 -13.31
C GLY A 263 -16.86 8.89 -12.48
N GLN A 264 -17.76 9.72 -11.98
CA GLN A 264 -17.43 10.89 -11.15
C GLN A 264 -16.72 10.52 -9.84
N VAL A 265 -17.25 9.52 -9.12
CA VAL A 265 -16.64 9.04 -7.87
C VAL A 265 -15.26 8.50 -8.15
N ARG A 266 -15.09 7.66 -9.17
CA ARG A 266 -13.79 7.11 -9.55
C ARG A 266 -12.76 8.20 -9.85
N GLU A 267 -13.10 9.14 -10.74
CA GLU A 267 -12.22 10.26 -11.11
C GLU A 267 -11.84 11.11 -9.88
N ARG A 268 -12.82 11.33 -8.99
CA ARG A 268 -12.60 12.13 -7.79
C ARG A 268 -11.69 11.42 -6.80
N VAL A 269 -11.89 10.14 -6.55
CA VAL A 269 -11.04 9.33 -5.67
C VAL A 269 -9.62 9.27 -6.23
N GLU A 270 -9.44 8.99 -7.52
CA GLU A 270 -8.12 9.00 -8.17
C GLU A 270 -7.43 10.37 -7.96
N ALA A 271 -8.16 11.48 -8.16
CA ALA A 271 -7.59 12.82 -7.98
C ALA A 271 -7.18 13.11 -6.52
N ILE A 272 -7.98 12.68 -5.53
CA ILE A 272 -7.67 12.85 -4.11
C ILE A 272 -6.44 12.02 -3.74
N LEU A 273 -6.41 10.73 -4.11
CA LEU A 273 -5.28 9.83 -3.83
C LEU A 273 -3.98 10.36 -4.42
N MET A 274 -4.01 10.86 -5.65
CA MET A 274 -2.82 11.40 -6.31
C MET A 274 -2.35 12.74 -5.70
N LYS A 275 -3.27 13.66 -5.42
CA LYS A 275 -2.91 15.01 -4.99
C LYS A 275 -2.57 15.11 -3.49
N GLU A 276 -3.30 14.39 -2.65
CA GLU A 276 -3.20 14.52 -1.20
C GLU A 276 -2.38 13.40 -0.57
N HIS A 277 -2.49 12.18 -1.10
CA HIS A 277 -1.79 11.01 -0.56
C HIS A 277 -0.54 10.61 -1.37
N GLY A 278 -0.24 11.32 -2.46
CA GLY A 278 0.97 11.09 -3.27
C GLY A 278 0.99 9.74 -4.00
N TRP A 279 -0.19 9.18 -4.31
CA TRP A 279 -0.28 7.94 -5.07
C TRP A 279 0.09 8.16 -6.53
N THR A 280 0.70 7.15 -7.15
CA THR A 280 0.86 7.15 -8.61
C THR A 280 -0.49 6.85 -9.29
N LYS A 281 -0.65 7.27 -10.54
CA LYS A 281 -1.88 6.99 -11.30
C LYS A 281 -2.15 5.49 -11.44
N ILE A 282 -1.10 4.71 -11.67
CA ILE A 282 -1.20 3.25 -11.82
C ILE A 282 -1.68 2.63 -10.52
N GLU A 283 -1.10 3.03 -9.40
CA GLU A 283 -1.48 2.57 -8.06
C GLU A 283 -2.94 2.91 -7.75
N ALA A 284 -3.37 4.16 -7.94
CA ALA A 284 -4.74 4.59 -7.69
C ALA A 284 -5.76 3.80 -8.55
N THR A 285 -5.48 3.65 -9.85
CA THR A 285 -6.37 2.91 -10.75
C THR A 285 -6.50 1.44 -10.37
N ARG A 286 -5.40 0.79 -9.98
CA ARG A 286 -5.37 -0.63 -9.61
C ARG A 286 -6.07 -0.88 -8.28
N SER A 287 -5.77 -0.09 -7.26
CA SER A 287 -6.42 -0.22 -5.94
C SER A 287 -7.92 0.03 -6.01
N LEU A 288 -8.38 0.96 -6.86
CA LEU A 288 -9.81 1.17 -7.06
C LEU A 288 -10.48 -0.03 -7.74
N ALA A 289 -9.79 -0.75 -8.63
CA ALA A 289 -10.32 -1.98 -9.21
C ALA A 289 -10.46 -3.10 -8.16
N GLU A 290 -9.50 -3.21 -7.24
CA GLU A 290 -9.54 -4.16 -6.12
C GLU A 290 -10.66 -3.80 -5.12
N VAL A 291 -10.80 -2.52 -4.77
CA VAL A 291 -11.85 -2.03 -3.86
C VAL A 291 -13.23 -2.17 -4.49
N ALA A 292 -13.39 -1.94 -5.79
CA ALA A 292 -14.68 -2.13 -6.47
C ALA A 292 -15.20 -3.58 -6.36
N ALA A 293 -14.29 -4.55 -6.25
CA ALA A 293 -14.65 -5.94 -6.00
C ALA A 293 -15.14 -6.19 -4.56
N HIS A 294 -14.84 -5.31 -3.60
CA HIS A 294 -15.16 -5.43 -2.17
C HIS A 294 -16.20 -4.41 -1.68
N LEU A 295 -16.57 -3.41 -2.51
CA LEU A 295 -17.44 -2.28 -2.15
C LEU A 295 -18.88 -2.64 -1.73
N GLN A 296 -19.28 -3.89 -1.79
CA GLN A 296 -20.61 -4.31 -1.32
C GLN A 296 -20.75 -4.31 0.22
N THR A 297 -19.68 -4.11 0.99
CA THR A 297 -19.71 -4.41 2.42
C THR A 297 -19.52 -3.21 3.36
N GLU A 298 -18.95 -2.06 2.95
CA GLU A 298 -18.50 -1.04 3.92
C GLU A 298 -18.87 0.44 3.61
N VAL A 299 -19.59 0.74 2.55
CA VAL A 299 -19.90 2.14 2.16
C VAL A 299 -21.13 2.72 2.90
N GLU A 300 -21.97 1.87 3.54
CA GLU A 300 -23.18 2.30 4.24
C GLU A 300 -22.95 3.36 5.34
N PRO A 301 -21.95 3.23 6.23
CA PRO A 301 -21.68 4.24 7.25
C PRO A 301 -21.22 5.59 6.69
N MET A 302 -20.55 5.59 5.54
CA MET A 302 -20.02 6.82 4.90
C MET A 302 -21.10 7.67 4.27
N LEU A 303 -22.17 7.05 3.79
CA LEU A 303 -23.32 7.75 3.22
C LEU A 303 -24.27 8.32 4.29
N ALA A 304 -24.27 7.77 5.50
CA ALA A 304 -25.06 8.23 6.64
C ALA A 304 -24.51 9.50 7.32
N GLY A 305 -23.28 9.87 7.06
CA GLY A 305 -22.49 10.82 7.83
C GLY A 305 -22.70 12.30 7.57
N LYS A 306 -23.92 12.83 7.44
CA LYS A 306 -24.24 14.27 7.68
C LYS A 306 -25.70 14.57 7.99
N ALA A 307 -26.59 13.62 7.96
CA ALA A 307 -28.02 13.86 8.25
C ALA A 307 -28.36 13.94 9.76
N GLY A 308 -27.39 13.74 10.67
CA GLY A 308 -27.61 13.56 12.10
C GLY A 308 -27.24 14.73 13.03
N ARG A 309 -26.96 15.95 12.53
CA ARG A 309 -26.63 17.09 13.39
C ARG A 309 -27.53 18.30 13.23
N SER A 310 -28.83 18.10 13.22
CA SER A 310 -29.75 19.21 13.48
C SER A 310 -31.14 18.65 13.72
N LEU A 311 -31.46 18.26 14.94
CA LEU A 311 -32.80 18.26 15.52
C LEU A 311 -32.76 17.69 16.96
N HIS A 312 -32.02 18.38 17.88
CA HIS A 312 -32.38 18.38 19.29
C HIS A 312 -32.20 19.79 19.81
N GLY A 313 -33.15 20.63 19.38
CA GLY A 313 -33.51 21.85 20.12
C GLY A 313 -34.34 21.39 21.29
N SER A 314 -33.87 21.58 22.51
CA SER A 314 -34.64 21.47 23.74
C SER A 314 -35.92 22.32 23.70
N PRO A 315 -37.06 21.80 24.16
CA PRO A 315 -38.12 22.65 24.62
C PRO A 315 -37.75 23.09 26.05
N ALA A 316 -37.50 24.39 26.20
CA ALA A 316 -37.49 25.07 27.50
C ALA A 316 -38.86 24.91 28.16
N GLY A 317 -38.85 24.62 29.43
CA GLY A 317 -40.01 24.54 30.28
C GLY A 317 -40.72 25.89 30.49
N GLY A 318 -42.01 25.80 30.67
CA GLY A 318 -42.88 26.72 31.36
C GLY A 318 -43.58 25.94 32.46
#